data_88dbd5de4bdefe31b55e69011befea02
#
_entry.id   88dbd5de4bdefe31b55e69011befea02
#
_cell.length_a   1.000
_cell.length_b   1.000
_cell.length_c   1.000
_cell.angle_alpha   90.00
_cell.angle_beta   90.00
_cell.angle_gamma   90.00
#
_symmetry.space_group_name_H-M   'P 1'
#
loop_
_entity.id
_entity.type
_entity.pdbx_description
1 polymer ?
#
loop_
_entity_poly.entity_id
_entity_poly.type
_entity_poly.pdbx_seq_one_letter_code
_entity_poly.pdbx_strand_id
1 'polypeptide(L)'
;MNVTFTEDLPITAEPGRDLVALDDALEALARVDARKSRVIELRFFGGLSVEETAEVLNVSPDTVMRDWRLARSWLLREMSHTRDRA
;
A
#
# COMPACT_ATOMS: atom_id res chain seq x y z
N MET A 1 11.45 9.48 11.30
CA MET A 1 10.19 9.62 10.91
C MET A 1 10.02 9.67 9.43
N ASN A 2 9.10 9.07 9.00
CA ASN A 2 9.01 8.82 7.61
C ASN A 2 7.73 9.35 7.02
N VAL A 3 7.84 10.35 6.20
CA VAL A 3 6.66 10.91 5.57
C VAL A 3 6.54 10.57 4.12
N THR A 4 7.46 9.74 3.66
CA THR A 4 7.49 9.40 2.24
C THR A 4 6.21 8.76 1.80
N PHE A 5 5.62 7.96 2.66
CA PHE A 5 4.42 7.25 2.29
C PHE A 5 3.28 8.20 1.97
N THR A 6 3.18 9.27 2.75
CA THR A 6 2.14 10.26 2.53
C THR A 6 2.28 10.92 1.17
N GLU A 7 3.50 11.05 0.70
CA GLU A 7 3.74 11.61 -0.62
C GLU A 7 3.32 10.65 -1.72
N ASP A 8 3.34 9.36 -1.42
CA ASP A 8 3.04 8.34 -2.42
C ASP A 8 1.56 8.04 -2.52
N LEU A 9 0.81 8.29 -1.47
CA LEU A 9 -0.61 7.98 -1.44
C LEU A 9 -1.40 9.23 -1.10
N PRO A 10 -2.65 9.33 -1.57
CA PRO A 10 -3.44 10.55 -1.38
C PRO A 10 -4.12 10.61 -0.02
N ILE A 11 -3.32 10.54 1.03
CA ILE A 11 -3.85 10.70 2.39
C ILE A 11 -3.76 12.17 2.72
N THR A 12 -4.89 12.80 2.93
CA THR A 12 -4.95 14.24 2.99
C THR A 12 -5.55 14.73 4.29
N ALA A 13 -6.28 15.83 4.19
CA ALA A 13 -6.77 16.55 5.35
C ALA A 13 -7.88 15.82 6.10
N GLU A 14 -8.43 14.78 5.54
CA GLU A 14 -9.47 13.99 6.23
C GLU A 14 -8.92 12.61 6.54
N PRO A 15 -8.02 12.51 7.50
CA PRO A 15 -7.28 11.26 7.70
C PRO A 15 -8.19 10.08 8.05
N GLY A 16 -9.25 10.30 8.80
CA GLY A 16 -10.14 9.20 9.15
C GLY A 16 -10.80 8.61 7.93
N ARG A 17 -11.26 9.46 7.03
CA ARG A 17 -11.91 9.02 5.82
C ARG A 17 -10.93 8.33 4.89
N ASP A 18 -9.74 8.92 4.75
CA ASP A 18 -8.72 8.34 3.90
C ASP A 18 -8.25 7.00 4.44
N LEU A 19 -8.17 6.85 5.77
CA LEU A 19 -7.75 5.59 6.36
C LEU A 19 -8.78 4.49 6.12
N VAL A 20 -10.07 4.83 6.18
CA VAL A 20 -11.11 3.85 5.88
C VAL A 20 -11.01 3.43 4.42
N ALA A 21 -10.82 4.40 3.51
CA ALA A 21 -10.69 4.09 2.10
C ALA A 21 -9.47 3.22 1.84
N LEU A 22 -8.36 3.51 2.53
CA LEU A 22 -7.14 2.73 2.38
C LEU A 22 -7.34 1.31 2.90
N ASP A 23 -7.99 1.17 4.04
CA ASP A 23 -8.23 -0.15 4.61
C ASP A 23 -9.10 -1.00 3.68
N ASP A 24 -10.15 -0.39 3.14
CA ASP A 24 -11.02 -1.11 2.20
C ASP A 24 -10.25 -1.49 0.94
N ALA A 25 -9.41 -0.59 0.45
CA ALA A 25 -8.63 -0.87 -0.74
C ALA A 25 -7.63 -1.99 -0.49
N LEU A 26 -7.03 -2.02 0.70
CA LEU A 26 -6.09 -3.09 1.03
C LEU A 26 -6.79 -4.43 1.12
N GLU A 27 -8.00 -4.46 1.67
CA GLU A 27 -8.76 -5.70 1.70
C GLU A 27 -9.07 -6.19 0.30
N ALA A 28 -9.44 -5.25 -0.59
CA ALA A 28 -9.70 -5.63 -1.96
C ALA A 28 -8.43 -6.13 -2.64
N LEU A 29 -7.31 -5.48 -2.38
CA LEU A 29 -6.04 -5.90 -2.96
C LEU A 29 -5.65 -7.30 -2.47
N ALA A 30 -5.91 -7.59 -1.21
CA ALA A 30 -5.57 -8.91 -0.66
C ALA A 30 -6.33 -10.01 -1.36
N ARG A 31 -7.53 -9.73 -1.82
CA ARG A 31 -8.30 -10.72 -2.57
C ARG A 31 -7.78 -10.92 -3.99
N VAL A 32 -7.15 -9.88 -4.55
CA VAL A 32 -6.61 -9.96 -5.89
C VAL A 32 -5.17 -10.47 -5.88
N ASP A 33 -4.37 -9.99 -4.94
CA ASP A 33 -2.95 -10.33 -4.89
C ASP A 33 -2.47 -10.18 -3.44
N ALA A 34 -2.47 -11.30 -2.73
CA ALA A 34 -2.15 -11.28 -1.30
C ALA A 34 -0.73 -10.80 -1.05
N ARG A 35 0.23 -11.14 -1.90
CA ARG A 35 1.61 -10.72 -1.67
C ARG A 35 1.76 -9.22 -1.80
N LYS A 36 1.11 -8.61 -2.78
CA LYS A 36 1.19 -7.15 -2.92
C LYS A 36 0.57 -6.45 -1.72
N SER A 37 -0.51 -7.01 -1.19
CA SER A 37 -1.10 -6.45 0.02
C SER A 37 -0.13 -6.55 1.19
N ARG A 38 0.58 -7.69 1.30
CA ARG A 38 1.56 -7.86 2.37
C ARG A 38 2.72 -6.89 2.23
N VAL A 39 3.14 -6.61 1.01
CA VAL A 39 4.20 -5.63 0.80
C VAL A 39 3.78 -4.28 1.37
N ILE A 40 2.55 -3.86 1.09
CA ILE A 40 2.06 -2.61 1.63
C ILE A 40 2.03 -2.63 3.15
N GLU A 41 1.52 -3.71 3.72
CA GLU A 41 1.41 -3.82 5.17
C GLU A 41 2.76 -3.75 5.84
N LEU A 42 3.73 -4.49 5.31
CA LEU A 42 5.04 -4.54 5.95
C LEU A 42 5.79 -3.22 5.80
N ARG A 43 5.70 -2.61 4.64
CA ARG A 43 6.45 -1.38 4.42
C ARG A 43 5.75 -0.17 5.01
N PHE A 44 4.45 -0.06 4.84
CA PHE A 44 3.75 1.12 5.32
C PHE A 44 3.47 1.03 6.82
N PHE A 45 2.81 -0.03 7.23
CA PHE A 45 2.41 -0.14 8.62
C PHE A 45 3.53 -0.68 9.49
N GLY A 46 4.31 -1.59 8.95
CA GLY A 46 5.40 -2.20 9.71
C GLY A 46 6.70 -1.42 9.70
N GLY A 47 6.84 -0.50 8.74
CA GLY A 47 8.06 0.30 8.66
C GLY A 47 9.29 -0.48 8.19
N LEU A 48 9.10 -1.61 7.55
CA LEU A 48 10.23 -2.41 7.10
C LEU A 48 10.85 -1.82 5.84
N SER A 49 12.15 -2.02 5.71
CA SER A 49 12.85 -1.65 4.49
C SER A 49 12.51 -2.64 3.38
N VAL A 50 12.93 -2.31 2.16
CA VAL A 50 12.76 -3.23 1.03
C VAL A 50 13.43 -4.55 1.33
N GLU A 51 14.66 -4.51 1.87
CA GLU A 51 15.40 -5.73 2.15
C GLU A 51 14.75 -6.55 3.25
N GLU A 52 14.28 -5.89 4.29
CA GLU A 52 13.60 -6.59 5.38
C GLU A 52 12.30 -7.22 4.88
N THR A 53 11.56 -6.49 4.07
CA THR A 53 10.33 -7.02 3.50
C THR A 53 10.61 -8.23 2.63
N ALA A 54 11.67 -8.15 1.83
CA ALA A 54 12.05 -9.27 0.97
C ALA A 54 12.35 -10.51 1.80
N GLU A 55 13.02 -10.34 2.93
CA GLU A 55 13.31 -11.47 3.80
C GLU A 55 12.05 -12.08 4.37
N VAL A 56 11.15 -11.24 4.86
CA VAL A 56 9.91 -11.75 5.45
C VAL A 56 9.10 -12.53 4.42
N LEU A 57 9.03 -12.03 3.21
CA LEU A 57 8.21 -12.64 2.18
C LEU A 57 8.96 -13.70 1.38
N ASN A 58 10.25 -13.85 1.63
CA ASN A 58 11.08 -14.83 0.93
C ASN A 58 11.07 -14.59 -0.57
N VAL A 59 11.26 -13.36 -0.98
CA VAL A 59 11.38 -12.96 -2.37
C VAL A 59 12.57 -12.03 -2.50
N SER A 60 12.93 -11.68 -3.73
CA SER A 60 14.03 -10.77 -3.95
C SER A 60 13.62 -9.33 -3.67
N PRO A 61 14.59 -8.47 -3.35
CA PRO A 61 14.28 -7.04 -3.20
C PRO A 61 13.68 -6.43 -4.47
N ASP A 62 14.12 -6.89 -5.64
CA ASP A 62 13.54 -6.40 -6.89
C ASP A 62 12.06 -6.72 -6.98
N THR A 63 11.68 -7.90 -6.54
CA THR A 63 10.28 -8.28 -6.50
C THR A 63 9.49 -7.38 -5.57
N VAL A 64 10.07 -7.06 -4.40
CA VAL A 64 9.41 -6.17 -3.46
C VAL A 64 9.19 -4.80 -4.09
N MET A 65 10.20 -4.27 -4.77
CA MET A 65 10.08 -2.96 -5.37
C MET A 65 9.04 -2.94 -6.48
N ARG A 66 9.01 -3.98 -7.28
CA ARG A 66 7.99 -4.08 -8.34
C ARG A 66 6.60 -4.19 -7.74
N ASP A 67 6.45 -5.05 -6.75
CA ASP A 67 5.15 -5.22 -6.11
C ASP A 67 4.70 -3.93 -5.42
N TRP A 68 5.65 -3.21 -4.82
CA TRP A 68 5.34 -1.94 -4.18
C TRP A 68 4.78 -0.94 -5.20
N ARG A 69 5.45 -0.80 -6.33
CA ARG A 69 4.99 0.12 -7.35
C ARG A 69 3.62 -0.24 -7.89
N LEU A 70 3.43 -1.53 -8.17
CA LEU A 70 2.17 -1.97 -8.73
C LEU A 70 1.05 -1.85 -7.71
N ALA A 71 1.33 -2.21 -6.47
CA ALA A 71 0.33 -2.10 -5.40
C ALA A 71 -0.04 -0.65 -5.16
N ARG A 72 0.95 0.24 -5.16
CA ARG A 72 0.69 1.64 -4.94
C ARG A 72 -0.20 2.21 -6.05
N SER A 73 0.11 1.87 -7.29
CA SER A 73 -0.71 2.32 -8.42
C SER A 73 -2.13 1.81 -8.31
N TRP A 74 -2.27 0.57 -7.92
CA TRP A 74 -3.58 -0.03 -7.77
C TRP A 74 -4.36 0.67 -6.67
N LEU A 75 -3.70 0.92 -5.54
CA LEU A 75 -4.36 1.60 -4.42
C LEU A 75 -4.78 3.02 -4.78
N LEU A 76 -3.93 3.73 -5.50
CA LEU A 76 -4.27 5.09 -5.91
C LEU A 76 -5.51 5.10 -6.78
N ARG A 77 -5.58 4.17 -7.71
CA ARG A 77 -6.74 4.08 -8.58
C ARG A 77 -7.99 3.71 -7.80
N GLU A 78 -7.85 2.75 -6.91
CA GLU A 78 -8.99 2.28 -6.14
C GLU A 78 -9.52 3.38 -5.22
N MET A 79 -8.61 4.10 -4.56
CA MET A 79 -9.01 5.16 -3.66
C MET A 79 -9.64 6.32 -4.42
N SER A 80 -9.12 6.65 -5.59
CA SER A 80 -9.70 7.69 -6.42
C SER A 80 -11.11 7.31 -6.87
N HIS A 81 -11.27 6.05 -7.24
CA HIS A 81 -12.57 5.57 -7.66
C HIS A 81 -13.59 5.65 -6.52
N THR A 82 -13.17 5.26 -5.33
CA THR A 82 -14.03 5.33 -4.17
C THR A 82 -14.40 6.77 -3.86
N ARG A 83 -13.43 7.66 -3.98
CA ARG A 83 -13.66 9.07 -3.71
C ARG A 83 -14.64 9.66 -4.71
N ASP A 84 -14.54 9.27 -5.96
CA ASP A 84 -15.43 9.77 -6.99
C ASP A 84 -16.85 9.34 -6.76
N ARG A 85 -17.04 8.22 -6.11
CA ARG A 85 -18.36 7.68 -5.87
C ARG A 85 -19.03 8.29 -4.66
N ALA A 86 -18.25 8.91 -3.83
CA ALA A 86 -18.82 9.56 -2.66
C ALA A 86 -19.52 10.83 -3.05
#